data_50fbe71d7541db1ee20a677aadbebc28
#
_entry.id   50fbe71d7541db1ee20a677aadbebc28
#
_cell.length_a   1.000
_cell.length_b   1.000
_cell.length_c   1.000
_cell.angle_alpha   90.00
_cell.angle_beta   90.00
_cell.angle_gamma   90.00
#
_symmetry.space_group_name_H-M   'P 1'
#
loop_
_entity.id
_entity.type
_entity.pdbx_description
1 polymer ?
#
loop_
_entity_poly.entity_id
_entity_poly.type
_entity_poly.pdbx_seq_one_letter_code
_entity_poly.pdbx_strand_id
1 'polypeptide(L)'
;MFKISLNRVHDRVEIKEGDEKIMLRVDSDPMRMVAGLSQAQKMLQELNKDSSDEETDKAALFFATVIFGKEQAETLVAFYHNDAACVINVCGQYFSKRLGKLITNAQKKMK
;
A
#
# COMPACT_ATOMS: atom_id res chain seq x y z
N MET A 1 -28.87 5.90 23.81
CA MET A 1 -27.74 4.96 23.52
C MET A 1 -26.72 5.64 22.63
N PHE A 2 -25.48 5.57 23.03
CA PHE A 2 -24.40 6.10 22.21
C PHE A 2 -23.83 5.00 21.32
N LYS A 3 -23.73 5.27 20.03
CA LYS A 3 -23.32 4.27 19.05
C LYS A 3 -22.28 4.86 18.10
N ILE A 4 -21.15 4.18 17.99
CA ILE A 4 -20.10 4.57 17.03
C ILE A 4 -19.95 3.48 15.98
N SER A 5 -20.05 3.87 14.71
CA SER A 5 -19.78 2.97 13.60
C SER A 5 -18.54 3.45 12.87
N LEU A 6 -17.60 2.53 12.68
CA LEU A 6 -16.34 2.81 11.95
C LEU A 6 -16.36 2.07 10.62
N ASN A 7 -16.06 2.78 9.56
CA ASN A 7 -15.89 2.18 8.24
C ASN A 7 -14.39 2.03 7.97
N ARG A 8 -13.97 0.80 7.72
CA ARG A 8 -12.58 0.49 7.45
C ARG A 8 -12.45 0.00 6.01
N VAL A 9 -11.26 0.13 5.47
CA VAL A 9 -10.90 -0.48 4.19
C VAL A 9 -10.48 -1.92 4.46
N HIS A 10 -11.20 -2.88 3.90
CA HIS A 10 -10.90 -4.31 4.01
C HIS A 10 -10.74 -4.90 2.63
N ASP A 11 -9.68 -5.65 2.40
CA ASP A 11 -9.50 -6.36 1.15
C ASP A 11 -8.49 -7.49 1.30
N ARG A 12 -8.50 -8.39 0.32
CA ARG A 12 -7.50 -9.43 0.17
C ARG A 12 -6.87 -9.26 -1.19
N VAL A 13 -5.54 -9.33 -1.23
CA VAL A 13 -4.78 -9.10 -2.45
C VAL A 13 -3.91 -10.32 -2.71
N GLU A 14 -4.17 -11.00 -3.82
CA GLU A 14 -3.33 -12.11 -4.28
C GLU A 14 -2.31 -11.56 -5.26
N ILE A 15 -1.05 -11.84 -4.99
CA ILE A 15 0.05 -11.40 -5.84
C ILE A 15 0.74 -12.64 -6.38
N LYS A 16 0.80 -12.73 -7.70
CA LYS A 16 1.41 -13.86 -8.41
C LYS A 16 2.65 -13.41 -9.17
N GLU A 17 3.68 -14.23 -9.11
CA GLU A 17 4.88 -14.07 -9.92
C GLU A 17 5.29 -15.46 -10.41
N GLY A 18 4.99 -15.76 -11.67
CA GLY A 18 5.21 -17.11 -12.21
C GLY A 18 4.34 -18.12 -11.50
N ASP A 19 4.95 -19.16 -10.92
CA ASP A 19 4.27 -20.20 -10.16
C ASP A 19 4.13 -19.87 -8.67
N GLU A 20 4.73 -18.78 -8.22
CA GLU A 20 4.68 -18.36 -6.83
C GLU A 20 3.54 -17.38 -6.59
N LYS A 21 2.97 -17.43 -5.41
CA LYS A 21 1.92 -16.48 -5.02
C LYS A 21 1.94 -16.22 -3.53
N ILE A 22 1.51 -15.02 -3.15
CA ILE A 22 1.26 -14.66 -1.76
C ILE A 22 -0.11 -14.00 -1.64
N MET A 23 -0.68 -14.08 -0.45
CA MET A 23 -1.94 -13.43 -0.13
C MET A 23 -1.69 -12.39 0.95
N LEU A 24 -2.02 -11.15 0.65
CA LEU A 24 -1.91 -10.05 1.61
C LEU A 24 -3.30 -9.54 1.98
N ARG A 25 -3.41 -8.92 3.14
CA ARG A 25 -4.65 -8.34 3.64
C ARG A 25 -4.50 -6.85 3.81
N VAL A 26 -5.57 -6.14 3.52
CA VAL A 26 -5.67 -4.71 3.78
C VAL A 26 -6.77 -4.53 4.84
N ASP A 27 -6.42 -3.86 5.92
CA ASP A 27 -7.37 -3.53 6.99
C ASP A 27 -6.89 -2.24 7.65
N SER A 28 -7.49 -1.13 7.28
CA SER A 28 -7.05 0.16 7.76
C SER A 28 -8.16 1.20 7.79
N ASP A 29 -7.95 2.22 8.59
CA ASP A 29 -8.77 3.43 8.63
C ASP A 29 -8.53 4.22 7.34
N PRO A 30 -9.59 4.60 6.60
CA PRO A 30 -9.43 5.32 5.34
C PRO A 30 -8.73 6.68 5.49
N MET A 31 -8.94 7.40 6.59
CA MET A 31 -8.28 8.68 6.82
C MET A 31 -6.77 8.51 7.03
N ARG A 32 -6.41 7.49 7.81
CA ARG A 32 -5.02 7.15 8.05
C ARG A 32 -4.32 6.72 6.76
N MET A 33 -5.02 5.94 5.93
CA MET A 33 -4.50 5.54 4.63
C MET A 33 -4.24 6.73 3.72
N VAL A 34 -5.18 7.66 3.63
CA VAL A 34 -5.02 8.85 2.80
C VAL A 34 -3.79 9.65 3.21
N ALA A 35 -3.61 9.86 4.52
CA ALA A 35 -2.45 10.58 5.02
C ALA A 35 -1.14 9.87 4.67
N GLY A 36 -1.10 8.55 4.88
CA GLY A 36 0.08 7.74 4.55
C GLY A 36 0.38 7.70 3.06
N LEU A 37 -0.67 7.57 2.23
CA LEU A 37 -0.51 7.54 0.77
C LEU A 37 -0.02 8.88 0.22
N SER A 38 -0.47 10.01 0.80
CA SER A 38 0.05 11.33 0.44
C SER A 38 1.55 11.41 0.69
N GLN A 39 2.00 10.93 1.84
CA GLN A 39 3.42 10.92 2.18
C GLN A 39 4.21 9.98 1.25
N ALA A 40 3.67 8.81 0.97
CA ALA A 40 4.29 7.85 0.05
C ALA A 40 4.44 8.45 -1.35
N GLN A 41 3.40 9.11 -1.85
CA GLN A 41 3.43 9.76 -3.14
C GLN A 41 4.53 10.82 -3.21
N LYS A 42 4.67 11.61 -2.16
CA LYS A 42 5.71 12.62 -2.07
C LYS A 42 7.10 11.98 -2.15
N MET A 43 7.33 10.90 -1.40
CA MET A 43 8.60 10.18 -1.45
C MET A 43 8.90 9.64 -2.84
N LEU A 44 7.88 9.08 -3.51
CA LEU A 44 8.06 8.55 -4.87
C LEU A 44 8.35 9.65 -5.89
N GLN A 45 7.73 10.81 -5.75
CA GLN A 45 7.95 11.94 -6.64
C GLN A 45 9.37 12.52 -6.51
N GLU A 46 9.97 12.38 -5.34
CA GLU A 46 11.33 12.85 -5.09
C GLU A 46 12.40 11.91 -5.66
N LEU A 47 12.01 10.67 -6.03
CA LEU A 47 12.95 9.73 -6.64
C LEU A 47 13.25 10.15 -8.08
N ASN A 48 14.52 9.97 -8.47
CA ASN A 48 14.98 10.23 -9.82
C ASN A 48 16.11 9.24 -10.14
N LYS A 49 16.68 9.33 -11.32
CA LYS A 49 17.73 8.41 -11.75
C LYS A 49 19.02 8.49 -10.90
N ASP A 50 19.20 9.60 -10.17
CA ASP A 50 20.36 9.79 -9.30
C ASP A 50 20.09 9.36 -7.86
N SER A 51 18.85 8.90 -7.55
CA SER A 51 18.50 8.39 -6.23
C SER A 51 19.25 7.11 -5.94
N SER A 52 19.70 6.94 -4.69
CA SER A 52 20.36 5.71 -4.28
C SER A 52 19.38 4.55 -4.20
N ASP A 53 19.90 3.32 -4.27
CA ASP A 53 19.09 2.11 -4.06
C ASP A 53 18.44 2.15 -2.68
N GLU A 54 19.15 2.65 -1.68
CA GLU A 54 18.62 2.80 -0.32
C GLU A 54 17.40 3.71 -0.27
N GLU A 55 17.46 4.85 -0.97
CA GLU A 55 16.32 5.77 -1.04
C GLU A 55 15.11 5.14 -1.71
N THR A 56 15.36 4.42 -2.81
CA THR A 56 14.30 3.71 -3.53
C THR A 56 13.70 2.61 -2.68
N ASP A 57 14.53 1.83 -1.98
CA ASP A 57 14.08 0.77 -1.08
C ASP A 57 13.21 1.32 0.05
N LYS A 58 13.62 2.45 0.63
CA LYS A 58 12.83 3.10 1.70
C LYS A 58 11.45 3.54 1.19
N ALA A 59 11.40 4.13 0.01
CA ALA A 59 10.14 4.58 -0.58
C ALA A 59 9.22 3.38 -0.86
N ALA A 60 9.77 2.30 -1.41
CA ALA A 60 9.02 1.07 -1.69
C ALA A 60 8.45 0.46 -0.41
N LEU A 61 9.28 0.32 0.61
CA LEU A 61 8.86 -0.25 1.90
C LEU A 61 7.80 0.63 2.56
N PHE A 62 7.98 1.94 2.52
CA PHE A 62 7.01 2.86 3.10
C PHE A 62 5.65 2.74 2.41
N PHE A 63 5.64 2.73 1.08
CA PHE A 63 4.40 2.60 0.29
C PHE A 63 3.67 1.29 0.65
N ALA A 64 4.40 0.18 0.64
CA ALA A 64 3.83 -1.11 1.01
C ALA A 64 3.32 -1.14 2.45
N THR A 65 4.06 -0.51 3.38
CA THR A 65 3.68 -0.45 4.79
C THR A 65 2.38 0.33 4.99
N VAL A 66 2.22 1.43 4.28
CA VAL A 66 0.98 2.22 4.34
C VAL A 66 -0.23 1.39 3.93
N ILE A 67 -0.08 0.56 2.90
CA ILE A 67 -1.21 -0.24 2.37
C ILE A 67 -1.44 -1.50 3.21
N PHE A 68 -0.40 -2.26 3.48
CA PHE A 68 -0.50 -3.62 4.02
C PHE A 68 -0.11 -3.78 5.48
N GLY A 69 0.54 -2.78 6.08
CA GLY A 69 1.14 -2.89 7.40
C GLY A 69 2.56 -3.46 7.32
N LYS A 70 3.31 -3.28 8.40
CA LYS A 70 4.74 -3.57 8.44
C LYS A 70 5.09 -5.02 8.10
N GLU A 71 4.43 -5.98 8.75
CA GLU A 71 4.73 -7.40 8.54
C GLU A 71 4.49 -7.84 7.10
N GLN A 72 3.35 -7.47 6.55
CA GLN A 72 3.00 -7.85 5.18
C GLN A 72 3.84 -7.11 4.16
N ALA A 73 4.23 -5.86 4.45
CA ALA A 73 5.13 -5.11 3.60
C ALA A 73 6.49 -5.81 3.49
N GLU A 74 7.01 -6.30 4.61
CA GLU A 74 8.26 -7.06 4.64
C GLU A 74 8.12 -8.36 3.84
N THR A 75 6.97 -9.04 3.95
CA THR A 75 6.68 -10.24 3.17
C THR A 75 6.67 -9.94 1.67
N LEU A 76 6.06 -8.83 1.27
CA LEU A 76 6.02 -8.43 -0.14
C LEU A 76 7.42 -8.12 -0.68
N VAL A 77 8.21 -7.38 0.09
CA VAL A 77 9.58 -7.04 -0.29
C VAL A 77 10.42 -8.31 -0.46
N ALA A 78 10.31 -9.26 0.48
CA ALA A 78 11.00 -10.54 0.39
C ALA A 78 10.54 -11.38 -0.80
N PHE A 79 9.25 -11.36 -1.10
CA PHE A 79 8.68 -12.08 -2.24
C PHE A 79 9.32 -11.64 -3.56
N TYR A 80 9.64 -10.36 -3.69
CA TYR A 80 10.29 -9.81 -4.86
C TYR A 80 11.82 -9.70 -4.71
N HIS A 81 12.39 -10.40 -3.74
CA HIS A 81 13.85 -10.44 -3.53
C HIS A 81 14.47 -9.04 -3.39
N ASN A 82 13.78 -8.16 -2.67
CA ASN A 82 14.19 -6.77 -2.43
C ASN A 82 14.23 -5.91 -3.71
N ASP A 83 13.49 -6.29 -4.74
CA ASP A 83 13.37 -5.47 -5.95
C ASP A 83 12.33 -4.36 -5.70
N ALA A 84 12.83 -3.18 -5.35
CA ALA A 84 12.00 -2.03 -5.02
C ALA A 84 11.09 -1.62 -6.18
N ALA A 85 11.56 -1.69 -7.41
CA ALA A 85 10.76 -1.32 -8.58
C ALA A 85 9.53 -2.21 -8.71
N CYS A 86 9.68 -3.52 -8.48
CA CYS A 86 8.56 -4.45 -8.50
C CYS A 86 7.55 -4.15 -7.39
N VAL A 87 8.03 -3.87 -6.18
CA VAL A 87 7.18 -3.53 -5.05
C VAL A 87 6.38 -2.26 -5.34
N ILE A 88 7.02 -1.21 -5.81
CA ILE A 88 6.37 0.05 -6.17
C ILE A 88 5.33 -0.17 -7.26
N ASN A 89 5.66 -0.96 -8.28
CA ASN A 89 4.75 -1.27 -9.38
C ASN A 89 3.47 -1.98 -8.88
N VAL A 90 3.64 -3.00 -8.06
CA VAL A 90 2.51 -3.77 -7.50
C VAL A 90 1.62 -2.87 -6.65
N CYS A 91 2.22 -2.09 -5.76
CA CYS A 91 1.46 -1.17 -4.90
C CYS A 91 0.73 -0.11 -5.73
N GLY A 92 1.38 0.43 -6.76
CA GLY A 92 0.78 1.41 -7.67
C GLY A 92 -0.39 0.84 -8.45
N GLN A 93 -0.27 -0.38 -8.97
CA GLN A 93 -1.35 -1.05 -9.69
C GLN A 93 -2.54 -1.31 -8.78
N TYR A 94 -2.29 -1.81 -7.59
CA TYR A 94 -3.36 -2.06 -6.63
C TYR A 94 -4.06 -0.76 -6.26
N PHE A 95 -3.29 0.27 -5.95
CA PHE A 95 -3.84 1.58 -5.60
C PHE A 95 -4.74 2.12 -6.72
N SER A 96 -4.25 2.17 -7.95
CA SER A 96 -4.99 2.79 -9.05
C SER A 96 -6.19 1.96 -9.51
N LYS A 97 -6.12 0.64 -9.44
CA LYS A 97 -7.19 -0.22 -9.94
C LYS A 97 -8.27 -0.55 -8.91
N ARG A 98 -7.95 -0.52 -7.62
CA ARG A 98 -8.90 -0.97 -6.60
C ARG A 98 -8.90 -0.14 -5.33
N LEU A 99 -7.74 0.06 -4.71
CA LEU A 99 -7.65 0.66 -3.38
C LEU A 99 -8.23 2.07 -3.33
N GLY A 100 -7.97 2.88 -4.34
CA GLY A 100 -8.52 4.24 -4.41
C GLY A 100 -10.04 4.27 -4.33
N LYS A 101 -10.69 3.33 -4.99
CA LYS A 101 -12.16 3.19 -4.94
C LYS A 101 -12.65 2.76 -3.57
N LEU A 102 -11.94 1.82 -2.94
CA LEU A 102 -12.29 1.35 -1.60
C LEU A 102 -12.18 2.47 -0.57
N ILE A 103 -11.14 3.28 -0.65
CA ILE A 103 -10.93 4.42 0.24
C ILE A 103 -12.05 5.44 0.05
N THR A 104 -12.36 5.80 -1.20
CA THR A 104 -13.41 6.75 -1.52
C THR A 104 -14.77 6.28 -0.97
N ASN A 105 -15.09 5.00 -1.18
CA ASN A 105 -16.35 4.44 -0.69
C ASN A 105 -16.42 4.44 0.83
N ALA A 106 -15.33 4.11 1.52
CA ALA A 106 -15.28 4.12 2.98
C ALA A 106 -15.44 5.54 3.53
N GLN A 107 -14.81 6.53 2.90
CA GLN A 107 -14.94 7.94 3.28
C GLN A 107 -16.38 8.45 3.11
N LYS A 108 -17.05 8.06 2.03
CA LYS A 108 -18.44 8.46 1.79
C LYS A 108 -19.38 7.93 2.87
N LYS A 109 -19.13 6.72 3.37
CA LYS A 109 -19.95 6.12 4.42
C LYS A 109 -19.76 6.77 5.79
N MET A 110 -18.67 7.51 5.97
CA MET A 110 -18.37 8.18 7.23
C MET A 110 -19.05 9.54 7.39
N LYS A 111 -19.72 10.03 6.37
CA LYS A 111 -20.44 11.32 6.38
C LYS A 111 -21.85 11.19 6.89
#